data_cbc20a18d4dd2c49124b65cb076ee142
#
_entry.id   cbc20a18d4dd2c49124b65cb076ee142
#
_cell.length_a   1.000
_cell.length_b   1.000
_cell.length_c   1.000
_cell.angle_alpha   90.00
_cell.angle_beta   90.00
_cell.angle_gamma   90.00
#
_symmetry.space_group_name_H-M   'P 1'
#
loop_
_entity.id
_entity.type
_entity.pdbx_description
1 polymer ?
#
loop_
_entity_poly.entity_id
_entity_poly.type
_entity_poly.pdbx_seq_one_letter_code
_entity_poly.pdbx_strand_id
1 'polypeptide(L)'
;MNDLIIQNIKQLILPKSTDRPLKGKELDELTTIDNGTVVVKDGTIVYSGKYTDEYEAKETIDASDKVVSPSLVEAHTHLVHGGSREHEMALKRQGVSYLEILEQGGGILSTVEATRNTSEEDLLKKAEKQVLTMMQHGVLTVEAKSGYGLDKETELKQLRVSNQLADKFNLEMKHTFLGPHAIPKDATSNQAFLDEMIDMLPEAKQYADFADIFCETGVFTIEESKKYMEAAKEAGFRVKIHADEIDPLGGLELAIDEDAISADHLVASSEEGKQKLNNSDTVAVILPGTTFYLGKEQYADARGMIDNNGAIAIATDFNPGSCVTNNLQLVMSIASLKLKLTSNEIWNAVTVNAAKAIDSEAGTINKGDRANIVLWDAPNYEYILYHFGINHADKVIKDGRIIFDNAISDSTINV
;
A
#
# COMPACT_ATOMS: atom_id res chain seq x y z
N MET A 1 19.69 22.51 20.51
CA MET A 1 20.27 22.39 19.15
C MET A 1 19.47 21.32 18.45
N ASN A 2 18.96 21.56 17.26
CA ASN A 2 18.24 20.57 16.46
C ASN A 2 19.24 19.55 15.87
N ASP A 3 18.73 18.44 15.36
CA ASP A 3 19.58 17.39 14.79
C ASP A 3 19.84 17.64 13.31
N LEU A 4 18.79 18.02 12.56
CA LEU A 4 18.85 18.22 11.12
C LEU A 4 18.02 19.44 10.69
N ILE A 5 18.56 20.21 9.73
CA ILE A 5 17.81 21.19 8.94
C ILE A 5 17.92 20.82 7.47
N ILE A 6 16.79 20.79 6.78
CA ILE A 6 16.69 20.75 5.32
C ILE A 6 16.24 22.15 4.90
N GLN A 7 17.08 22.88 4.17
CA GLN A 7 16.82 24.28 3.83
C GLN A 7 16.91 24.54 2.33
N ASN A 8 16.45 25.73 1.92
CA ASN A 8 16.40 26.14 0.52
C ASN A 8 15.57 25.17 -0.34
N ILE A 9 14.64 24.44 0.27
CA ILE A 9 13.86 23.40 -0.42
C ILE A 9 13.19 24.01 -1.64
N LYS A 10 13.54 23.53 -2.85
CA LYS A 10 12.98 24.07 -4.09
C LYS A 10 11.45 24.00 -4.09
N GLN A 11 10.90 22.86 -3.69
CA GLN A 11 9.46 22.68 -3.52
C GLN A 11 9.16 21.71 -2.36
N LEU A 12 8.54 22.22 -1.33
CA LEU A 12 8.10 21.45 -0.16
C LEU A 12 6.63 21.08 -0.32
N ILE A 13 6.32 19.79 -0.24
CA ILE A 13 4.96 19.24 -0.32
C ILE A 13 4.45 18.97 1.10
N LEU A 14 3.31 19.56 1.43
CA LEU A 14 2.67 19.40 2.73
C LEU A 14 1.20 18.94 2.53
N PRO A 15 0.96 17.63 2.53
CA PRO A 15 -0.41 17.09 2.59
C PRO A 15 -1.12 17.58 3.86
N LYS A 16 -2.43 17.78 3.74
CA LYS A 16 -3.25 18.25 4.85
C LYS A 16 -3.48 17.13 5.87
N SER A 17 -3.11 17.34 7.12
CA SER A 17 -3.45 16.42 8.21
C SER A 17 -4.94 16.52 8.54
N THR A 18 -5.60 15.37 8.67
CA THR A 18 -7.02 15.26 9.02
C THR A 18 -7.26 14.00 9.85
N ASP A 19 -8.30 14.03 10.69
CA ASP A 19 -8.70 12.87 11.50
C ASP A 19 -9.39 11.78 10.67
N ARG A 20 -9.90 12.13 9.48
CA ARG A 20 -10.56 11.25 8.52
C ARG A 20 -9.85 11.29 7.15
N PRO A 21 -10.14 10.37 6.23
CA PRO A 21 -9.61 10.48 4.88
C PRO A 21 -10.13 11.74 4.16
N LEU A 22 -9.32 12.31 3.26
CA LEU A 22 -9.71 13.38 2.35
C LEU A 22 -10.72 12.82 1.34
N LYS A 23 -11.82 13.55 1.11
CA LYS A 23 -12.94 13.09 0.27
C LYS A 23 -13.23 14.07 -0.86
N GLY A 24 -13.59 13.55 -2.00
CA GLY A 24 -14.00 14.36 -3.13
C GLY A 24 -12.97 15.43 -3.47
N LYS A 25 -13.40 16.69 -3.52
CA LYS A 25 -12.55 17.83 -3.88
C LYS A 25 -11.41 18.11 -2.88
N GLU A 26 -11.54 17.67 -1.64
CA GLU A 26 -10.46 17.82 -0.65
C GLU A 26 -9.20 17.06 -1.07
N LEU A 27 -9.36 15.98 -1.86
CA LEU A 27 -8.24 15.19 -2.34
C LEU A 27 -7.33 15.99 -3.30
N ASP A 28 -7.83 17.02 -3.95
CA ASP A 28 -7.03 17.92 -4.81
C ASP A 28 -6.39 19.08 -4.03
N GLU A 29 -6.63 19.19 -2.72
CA GLU A 29 -6.03 20.20 -1.86
C GLU A 29 -4.63 19.75 -1.39
N LEU A 30 -3.58 20.22 -2.05
CA LEU A 30 -2.19 19.96 -1.69
C LEU A 30 -1.44 21.28 -1.53
N THR A 31 -0.85 21.49 -0.36
CA THR A 31 -0.02 22.68 -0.12
C THR A 31 1.38 22.44 -0.65
N THR A 32 1.85 23.34 -1.52
CA THR A 32 3.26 23.39 -1.96
C THR A 32 3.89 24.73 -1.55
N ILE A 33 5.12 24.69 -1.09
CA ILE A 33 5.87 25.87 -0.66
C ILE A 33 7.21 25.92 -1.41
N ASP A 34 7.41 26.96 -2.18
CA ASP A 34 8.72 27.24 -2.78
C ASP A 34 9.65 27.86 -1.75
N ASN A 35 10.92 27.50 -1.80
CA ASN A 35 11.95 27.92 -0.85
C ASN A 35 11.53 27.60 0.60
N GLY A 36 11.39 26.31 0.88
CA GLY A 36 10.95 25.80 2.17
C GLY A 36 12.10 25.48 3.13
N THR A 37 11.72 25.22 4.38
CA THR A 37 12.61 24.69 5.43
C THR A 37 11.89 23.63 6.24
N VAL A 38 12.59 22.53 6.54
CA VAL A 38 12.15 21.50 7.50
C VAL A 38 13.22 21.36 8.56
N VAL A 39 12.81 21.35 9.84
CA VAL A 39 13.70 21.22 11.00
C VAL A 39 13.31 20.02 11.83
N VAL A 40 14.29 19.20 12.18
CA VAL A 40 14.11 17.95 12.91
C VAL A 40 14.88 17.99 14.23
N LYS A 41 14.24 17.47 15.29
CA LYS A 41 14.86 17.24 16.59
C LYS A 41 14.32 15.94 17.19
N ASP A 42 15.22 15.08 17.66
CA ASP A 42 14.88 13.81 18.31
C ASP A 42 13.91 12.96 17.48
N GLY A 43 14.13 12.92 16.14
CA GLY A 43 13.29 12.15 15.20
C GLY A 43 11.93 12.76 14.88
N THR A 44 11.64 13.97 15.37
CA THR A 44 10.34 14.64 15.24
C THR A 44 10.50 15.99 14.49
N ILE A 45 9.51 16.34 13.69
CA ILE A 45 9.45 17.63 12.99
C ILE A 45 9.16 18.73 14.01
N VAL A 46 10.02 19.73 14.10
CA VAL A 46 9.79 20.91 14.94
C VAL A 46 9.33 22.13 14.12
N TYR A 47 9.65 22.13 12.83
CA TYR A 47 9.18 23.13 11.89
C TYR A 47 9.13 22.55 10.47
N SER A 48 8.11 22.89 9.72
CA SER A 48 8.02 22.70 8.28
C SER A 48 7.23 23.86 7.66
N GLY A 49 7.79 24.53 6.67
CA GLY A 49 7.16 25.71 6.12
C GLY A 49 8.07 26.54 5.22
N LYS A 50 7.78 27.83 5.10
CA LYS A 50 8.59 28.78 4.33
C LYS A 50 10.00 28.86 4.89
N TYR A 51 10.94 29.30 4.06
CA TYR A 51 12.33 29.53 4.48
C TYR A 51 12.41 30.36 5.76
N THR A 52 13.28 29.90 6.65
CA THR A 52 13.64 30.62 7.89
C THR A 52 15.10 30.31 8.25
N ASP A 53 15.78 31.26 8.85
CA ASP A 53 17.15 31.19 9.40
C ASP A 53 17.17 31.21 10.94
N GLU A 54 16.00 31.09 11.57
CA GLU A 54 15.87 31.12 13.04
C GLU A 54 16.39 29.89 13.76
N TYR A 55 16.66 28.79 13.02
CA TYR A 55 17.04 27.50 13.60
C TYR A 55 18.50 27.16 13.33
N GLU A 56 19.13 26.53 14.32
CA GLU A 56 20.45 25.91 14.19
C GLU A 56 20.35 24.40 14.40
N ALA A 57 21.13 23.61 13.68
CA ALA A 57 21.21 22.17 13.81
C ALA A 57 22.65 21.64 13.69
N LYS A 58 22.83 20.37 14.06
CA LYS A 58 24.11 19.65 13.93
C LYS A 58 24.45 19.36 12.46
N GLU A 59 23.42 19.08 11.66
CA GLU A 59 23.52 18.76 10.24
C GLU A 59 22.59 19.65 9.43
N THR A 60 23.04 20.04 8.24
CA THR A 60 22.27 20.85 7.31
C THR A 60 22.35 20.26 5.91
N ILE A 61 21.18 20.07 5.29
CA ILE A 61 21.05 19.63 3.90
C ILE A 61 20.53 20.81 3.08
N ASP A 62 21.26 21.18 2.03
CA ASP A 62 20.79 22.11 1.02
C ASP A 62 19.95 21.36 -0.02
N ALA A 63 18.68 21.73 -0.16
CA ALA A 63 17.71 21.12 -1.06
C ALA A 63 17.25 22.10 -2.16
N SER A 64 18.14 23.01 -2.59
CA SER A 64 17.85 24.08 -3.55
C SER A 64 17.45 23.58 -4.95
N ASP A 65 17.74 22.33 -5.27
CA ASP A 65 17.38 21.64 -6.52
C ASP A 65 16.39 20.47 -6.31
N LYS A 66 15.92 20.25 -5.07
CA LYS A 66 15.12 19.09 -4.69
C LYS A 66 13.67 19.42 -4.35
N VAL A 67 12.78 18.48 -4.65
CA VAL A 67 11.45 18.39 -4.05
C VAL A 67 11.56 17.65 -2.72
N VAL A 68 10.83 18.09 -1.69
CA VAL A 68 10.79 17.42 -0.38
C VAL A 68 9.34 17.13 -0.02
N SER A 69 9.08 15.90 0.42
CA SER A 69 7.76 15.45 0.84
C SER A 69 7.83 14.56 2.08
N PRO A 70 6.70 14.28 2.75
CA PRO A 70 6.62 13.11 3.62
C PRO A 70 6.94 11.83 2.84
N SER A 71 7.32 10.76 3.55
CA SER A 71 7.46 9.44 2.94
C SER A 71 6.13 8.95 2.38
N LEU A 72 6.22 8.10 1.37
CA LEU A 72 5.07 7.41 0.80
C LEU A 72 4.56 6.33 1.76
N VAL A 73 3.28 6.02 1.64
CA VAL A 73 2.58 4.97 2.39
C VAL A 73 2.08 3.91 1.41
N GLU A 74 2.46 2.67 1.63
CA GLU A 74 2.04 1.50 0.86
C GLU A 74 0.89 0.80 1.59
N ALA A 75 -0.33 0.99 1.11
CA ALA A 75 -1.54 0.56 1.80
C ALA A 75 -2.04 -0.84 1.41
N HIS A 76 -1.34 -1.56 0.53
CA HIS A 76 -1.77 -2.89 0.11
C HIS A 76 -0.61 -3.70 -0.50
N THR A 77 -0.11 -4.68 0.22
CA THR A 77 0.86 -5.66 -0.30
C THR A 77 0.59 -7.07 0.22
N HIS A 78 1.02 -8.06 -0.55
CA HIS A 78 1.17 -9.45 -0.11
C HIS A 78 2.68 -9.75 0.03
N LEU A 79 3.35 -8.99 0.90
CA LEU A 79 4.81 -8.89 1.02
C LEU A 79 5.51 -10.23 1.26
N VAL A 80 4.90 -11.09 2.11
CA VAL A 80 5.50 -12.35 2.55
C VAL A 80 4.92 -13.50 1.75
N HIS A 81 5.69 -14.03 0.80
CA HIS A 81 5.30 -15.18 -0.02
C HIS A 81 6.51 -15.99 -0.48
N GLY A 82 6.31 -17.30 -0.67
CA GLY A 82 7.29 -18.20 -1.30
C GLY A 82 7.23 -18.15 -2.83
N GLY A 83 8.24 -18.71 -3.50
CA GLY A 83 8.28 -18.88 -4.93
C GLY A 83 8.16 -17.60 -5.77
N SER A 84 7.92 -17.78 -7.05
CA SER A 84 7.61 -16.73 -8.02
C SER A 84 6.83 -17.35 -9.18
N ARG A 85 6.19 -16.53 -10.01
CA ARG A 85 5.29 -17.02 -11.07
C ARG A 85 5.70 -16.58 -12.48
N GLU A 86 6.99 -16.28 -12.69
CA GLU A 86 7.53 -15.91 -13.99
C GLU A 86 7.33 -16.99 -15.07
N HIS A 87 7.26 -18.26 -14.65
CA HIS A 87 6.98 -19.39 -15.56
C HIS A 87 5.59 -19.29 -16.23
N GLU A 88 4.63 -18.60 -15.61
CA GLU A 88 3.30 -18.37 -16.19
C GLU A 88 3.31 -17.32 -17.31
N MET A 89 4.35 -16.48 -17.40
CA MET A 89 4.41 -15.40 -18.39
C MET A 89 4.37 -15.91 -19.84
N ALA A 90 4.97 -17.07 -20.11
CA ALA A 90 4.93 -17.68 -21.44
C ALA A 90 3.51 -18.13 -21.79
N LEU A 91 2.79 -18.73 -20.84
CA LEU A 91 1.41 -19.19 -21.02
C LEU A 91 0.46 -18.00 -21.22
N LYS A 92 0.59 -16.96 -20.40
CA LYS A 92 -0.21 -15.72 -20.51
C LYS A 92 -0.03 -15.05 -21.89
N ARG A 93 1.22 -14.96 -22.39
CA ARG A 93 1.51 -14.41 -23.73
C ARG A 93 0.94 -15.26 -24.88
N GLN A 94 0.75 -16.56 -24.67
CA GLN A 94 0.10 -17.45 -25.62
C GLN A 94 -1.43 -17.39 -25.57
N GLY A 95 -1.98 -16.58 -24.66
CA GLY A 95 -3.42 -16.44 -24.48
C GLY A 95 -4.06 -17.57 -23.69
N VAL A 96 -3.27 -18.38 -22.98
CA VAL A 96 -3.79 -19.42 -22.07
C VAL A 96 -4.58 -18.74 -20.98
N SER A 97 -5.80 -19.19 -20.75
CA SER A 97 -6.69 -18.60 -19.77
C SER A 97 -6.19 -18.83 -18.33
N TYR A 98 -6.63 -17.98 -17.41
CA TYR A 98 -6.32 -18.16 -15.99
C TYR A 98 -6.75 -19.52 -15.44
N LEU A 99 -7.93 -20.01 -15.86
CA LEU A 99 -8.46 -21.32 -15.44
C LEU A 99 -7.57 -22.47 -15.92
N GLU A 100 -7.12 -22.42 -17.19
CA GLU A 100 -6.20 -23.43 -17.72
C GLU A 100 -4.83 -23.39 -17.00
N ILE A 101 -4.32 -22.22 -16.65
CA ILE A 101 -3.10 -22.08 -15.84
C ILE A 101 -3.31 -22.70 -14.46
N LEU A 102 -4.47 -22.45 -13.83
CA LEU A 102 -4.81 -23.01 -12.53
C LEU A 102 -4.94 -24.55 -12.57
N GLU A 103 -5.56 -25.12 -13.62
CA GLU A 103 -5.67 -26.55 -13.84
C GLU A 103 -4.31 -27.23 -14.02
N GLN A 104 -3.34 -26.51 -14.61
CA GLN A 104 -1.96 -26.97 -14.77
C GLN A 104 -1.11 -26.83 -13.51
N GLY A 105 -1.73 -26.43 -12.39
CA GLY A 105 -1.05 -26.27 -11.11
C GLY A 105 -0.37 -24.91 -10.90
N GLY A 106 -0.64 -23.93 -11.77
CA GLY A 106 -0.24 -22.53 -11.63
C GLY A 106 -1.22 -21.71 -10.79
N GLY A 107 -1.18 -20.40 -10.96
CA GLY A 107 -2.06 -19.47 -10.27
C GLY A 107 -1.73 -19.32 -8.79
N ILE A 108 -2.70 -18.84 -8.00
CA ILE A 108 -2.53 -18.58 -6.57
C ILE A 108 -2.08 -19.83 -5.80
N LEU A 109 -2.56 -21.01 -6.17
CA LEU A 109 -2.26 -22.25 -5.47
C LEU A 109 -0.80 -22.68 -5.60
N SER A 110 -0.11 -22.32 -6.68
CA SER A 110 1.34 -22.56 -6.80
C SER A 110 2.13 -21.68 -5.81
N THR A 111 1.69 -20.47 -5.58
CA THR A 111 2.27 -19.59 -4.55
C THR A 111 1.99 -20.12 -3.15
N VAL A 112 0.78 -20.63 -2.90
CA VAL A 112 0.41 -21.25 -1.63
C VAL A 112 1.32 -22.44 -1.33
N GLU A 113 1.50 -23.35 -2.28
CA GLU A 113 2.39 -24.51 -2.13
C GLU A 113 3.84 -24.08 -1.86
N ALA A 114 4.35 -23.10 -2.63
CA ALA A 114 5.69 -22.57 -2.42
C ALA A 114 5.84 -21.91 -1.04
N THR A 115 4.83 -21.20 -0.55
CA THR A 115 4.86 -20.53 0.76
C THR A 115 4.81 -21.54 1.91
N ARG A 116 3.98 -22.57 1.78
CA ARG A 116 3.90 -23.68 2.75
C ARG A 116 5.25 -24.37 2.90
N ASN A 117 5.92 -24.64 1.77
CA ASN A 117 7.20 -25.37 1.72
C ASN A 117 8.44 -24.51 2.01
N THR A 118 8.31 -23.19 2.08
CA THR A 118 9.43 -22.29 2.37
C THR A 118 9.56 -22.07 3.89
N SER A 119 10.78 -22.16 4.41
CA SER A 119 11.05 -21.91 5.82
C SER A 119 10.74 -20.45 6.20
N GLU A 120 10.45 -20.20 7.48
CA GLU A 120 10.24 -18.85 8.01
C GLU A 120 11.48 -17.97 7.78
N GLU A 121 12.69 -18.52 7.93
CA GLU A 121 13.94 -17.81 7.67
C GLU A 121 14.11 -17.40 6.21
N ASP A 122 13.77 -18.28 5.26
CA ASP A 122 13.89 -17.97 3.83
C ASP A 122 12.80 -17.00 3.35
N LEU A 123 11.58 -17.08 3.90
CA LEU A 123 10.54 -16.08 3.69
C LEU A 123 11.00 -14.70 4.19
N LEU A 124 11.60 -14.65 5.38
CA LEU A 124 12.15 -13.42 5.95
C LEU A 124 13.22 -12.82 5.03
N LYS A 125 14.22 -13.60 4.62
CA LYS A 125 15.31 -13.15 3.72
C LYS A 125 14.78 -12.63 2.38
N LYS A 126 13.75 -13.27 1.84
CA LYS A 126 13.11 -12.85 0.59
C LYS A 126 12.39 -11.52 0.76
N ALA A 127 11.58 -11.40 1.81
CA ALA A 127 10.77 -10.21 2.06
C ALA A 127 11.64 -9.00 2.49
N GLU A 128 12.77 -9.21 3.18
CA GLU A 128 13.75 -8.17 3.49
C GLU A 128 14.20 -7.38 2.25
N LYS A 129 14.49 -8.08 1.16
CA LYS A 129 14.92 -7.44 -0.09
C LYS A 129 13.82 -6.53 -0.64
N GLN A 130 12.56 -6.94 -0.50
CA GLN A 130 11.43 -6.16 -0.97
C GLN A 130 11.22 -4.91 -0.12
N VAL A 131 11.31 -5.05 1.22
CA VAL A 131 11.24 -3.92 2.16
C VAL A 131 12.34 -2.91 1.87
N LEU A 132 13.58 -3.36 1.71
CA LEU A 132 14.71 -2.47 1.37
C LEU A 132 14.47 -1.71 0.07
N THR A 133 13.96 -2.39 -0.96
CA THR A 133 13.62 -1.73 -2.23
C THR A 133 12.50 -0.70 -2.04
N MET A 134 11.43 -1.01 -1.28
CA MET A 134 10.37 -0.05 -0.96
C MET A 134 10.93 1.18 -0.23
N MET A 135 11.78 0.96 0.77
CA MET A 135 12.42 2.05 1.51
C MET A 135 13.30 2.94 0.61
N GLN A 136 14.07 2.35 -0.30
CA GLN A 136 14.86 3.09 -1.31
C GLN A 136 13.98 3.90 -2.28
N HIS A 137 12.73 3.49 -2.47
CA HIS A 137 11.75 4.23 -3.28
C HIS A 137 10.92 5.24 -2.48
N GLY A 138 11.28 5.49 -1.21
CA GLY A 138 10.65 6.50 -0.37
C GLY A 138 9.44 6.02 0.44
N VAL A 139 9.16 4.71 0.50
CA VAL A 139 8.07 4.14 1.30
C VAL A 139 8.58 3.79 2.69
N LEU A 140 7.97 4.35 3.74
CA LEU A 140 8.36 4.10 5.15
C LEU A 140 7.20 3.64 6.04
N THR A 141 6.01 3.42 5.46
CA THR A 141 4.86 2.83 6.13
C THR A 141 4.22 1.84 5.18
N VAL A 142 3.99 0.59 5.62
CA VAL A 142 3.60 -0.52 4.74
C VAL A 142 2.50 -1.36 5.38
N GLU A 143 1.50 -1.77 4.61
CA GLU A 143 0.61 -2.86 4.97
C GLU A 143 1.11 -4.18 4.38
N ALA A 144 1.20 -5.21 5.20
CA ALA A 144 1.55 -6.57 4.81
C ALA A 144 0.41 -7.54 5.12
N LYS A 145 -0.21 -8.09 4.06
CA LYS A 145 -1.27 -9.09 4.15
C LYS A 145 -0.67 -10.50 4.08
N SER A 146 -1.23 -11.44 4.85
CA SER A 146 -1.07 -12.88 4.64
C SER A 146 -1.90 -13.34 3.42
N GLY A 147 -2.32 -14.58 3.34
CA GLY A 147 -3.25 -15.05 2.29
C GLY A 147 -2.62 -16.03 1.29
N TYR A 148 -1.39 -16.43 1.50
CA TYR A 148 -0.75 -17.49 0.72
C TYR A 148 -0.44 -18.74 1.54
N GLY A 149 -1.06 -18.89 2.71
CA GLY A 149 -1.04 -20.12 3.49
C GLY A 149 -2.26 -20.98 3.20
N LEU A 150 -3.44 -20.40 3.33
CA LEU A 150 -4.73 -21.06 3.29
C LEU A 150 -4.79 -22.24 4.28
N ASP A 151 -3.99 -22.17 5.33
CA ASP A 151 -3.98 -23.04 6.49
C ASP A 151 -3.44 -22.28 7.71
N LYS A 152 -3.77 -22.76 8.89
CA LYS A 152 -3.43 -22.10 10.15
C LYS A 152 -1.93 -21.84 10.32
N GLU A 153 -1.11 -22.85 10.09
CA GLU A 153 0.32 -22.78 10.35
C GLU A 153 1.00 -21.76 9.44
N THR A 154 0.67 -21.80 8.17
CA THR A 154 1.33 -20.95 7.16
C THR A 154 0.85 -19.52 7.20
N GLU A 155 -0.45 -19.27 7.45
CA GLU A 155 -0.97 -17.92 7.65
C GLU A 155 -0.30 -17.22 8.84
N LEU A 156 -0.21 -17.90 9.97
CA LEU A 156 0.49 -17.38 11.15
C LEU A 156 2.00 -17.24 10.91
N LYS A 157 2.62 -18.13 10.13
CA LYS A 157 4.02 -17.99 9.71
C LYS A 157 4.25 -16.70 8.91
N GLN A 158 3.37 -16.38 7.94
CA GLN A 158 3.46 -15.14 7.18
C GLN A 158 3.33 -13.90 8.09
N LEU A 159 2.38 -13.91 9.02
CA LEU A 159 2.19 -12.81 9.98
C LEU A 159 3.39 -12.65 10.91
N ARG A 160 3.98 -13.74 11.43
CA ARG A 160 5.21 -13.68 12.24
C ARG A 160 6.38 -13.09 11.46
N VAL A 161 6.56 -13.49 10.19
CA VAL A 161 7.62 -12.94 9.33
C VAL A 161 7.44 -11.45 9.12
N SER A 162 6.22 -10.99 8.84
CA SER A 162 5.98 -9.55 8.66
C SER A 162 6.20 -8.74 9.94
N ASN A 163 5.86 -9.29 11.13
CA ASN A 163 6.19 -8.67 12.41
C ASN A 163 7.72 -8.59 12.65
N GLN A 164 8.45 -9.65 12.31
CA GLN A 164 9.92 -9.64 12.40
C GLN A 164 10.56 -8.59 11.47
N LEU A 165 9.97 -8.33 10.28
CA LEU A 165 10.42 -7.27 9.39
C LEU A 165 10.18 -5.89 10.00
N ALA A 166 9.02 -5.65 10.59
CA ALA A 166 8.70 -4.41 11.27
C ALA A 166 9.71 -4.09 12.36
N ASP A 167 10.01 -5.07 13.21
CA ASP A 167 10.99 -4.94 14.29
C ASP A 167 12.41 -4.72 13.73
N LYS A 168 12.83 -5.50 12.76
CA LYS A 168 14.18 -5.46 12.18
C LYS A 168 14.50 -4.10 11.57
N PHE A 169 13.56 -3.51 10.83
CA PHE A 169 13.76 -2.21 10.18
C PHE A 169 13.24 -1.03 11.02
N ASN A 170 12.69 -1.31 12.21
CA ASN A 170 11.95 -0.33 12.99
C ASN A 170 10.96 0.46 12.11
N LEU A 171 10.25 -0.27 11.23
CA LEU A 171 9.34 0.29 10.23
C LEU A 171 7.91 0.24 10.76
N GLU A 172 7.13 1.28 10.52
CA GLU A 172 5.69 1.18 10.75
C GLU A 172 5.08 0.23 9.73
N MET A 173 4.73 -0.96 10.18
CA MET A 173 4.03 -1.94 9.38
C MET A 173 2.69 -2.28 10.03
N LYS A 174 1.67 -2.34 9.22
CA LYS A 174 0.35 -2.85 9.59
C LYS A 174 0.19 -4.25 9.03
N HIS A 175 -0.34 -5.14 9.84
CA HIS A 175 -0.44 -6.55 9.49
C HIS A 175 -1.90 -6.92 9.29
N THR A 176 -2.18 -7.62 8.20
CA THR A 176 -3.54 -8.01 7.83
C THR A 176 -3.64 -9.52 7.69
N PHE A 177 -4.54 -10.14 8.45
CA PHE A 177 -4.89 -11.53 8.28
C PHE A 177 -5.87 -11.67 7.11
N LEU A 178 -5.42 -12.32 6.03
CA LEU A 178 -6.19 -12.61 4.83
C LEU A 178 -6.28 -14.12 4.59
N GLY A 179 -6.59 -14.91 5.63
CA GLY A 179 -6.78 -16.36 5.45
C GLY A 179 -7.79 -16.72 4.36
N PRO A 180 -8.97 -16.07 4.30
CA PRO A 180 -9.94 -16.31 3.22
C PRO A 180 -9.58 -15.54 1.93
N HIS A 181 -8.42 -15.84 1.31
CA HIS A 181 -7.94 -15.26 0.05
C HIS A 181 -8.26 -16.12 -1.17
N ALA A 182 -8.36 -17.42 -1.02
CA ALA A 182 -8.77 -18.39 -2.02
C ALA A 182 -9.27 -19.65 -1.35
N ILE A 183 -9.87 -20.54 -2.11
CA ILE A 183 -10.30 -21.85 -1.61
C ILE A 183 -9.22 -22.88 -1.92
N PRO A 184 -8.61 -23.55 -0.92
CA PRO A 184 -7.61 -24.58 -1.16
C PRO A 184 -8.27 -25.84 -1.75
N LYS A 185 -7.49 -26.62 -2.54
CA LYS A 185 -8.01 -27.82 -3.25
C LYS A 185 -8.50 -28.93 -2.31
N ASP A 186 -7.98 -28.96 -1.11
CA ASP A 186 -8.30 -29.94 -0.06
C ASP A 186 -9.46 -29.51 0.85
N ALA A 187 -10.04 -28.33 0.64
CA ALA A 187 -11.23 -27.89 1.36
C ALA A 187 -12.42 -28.80 1.07
N THR A 188 -13.13 -29.22 2.11
CA THR A 188 -14.34 -30.04 1.97
C THR A 188 -15.52 -29.27 1.41
N SER A 189 -15.58 -27.95 1.70
CA SER A 189 -16.50 -26.96 1.13
C SER A 189 -16.00 -25.57 1.44
N ASN A 190 -16.49 -24.55 0.68
CA ASN A 190 -16.19 -23.13 0.96
C ASN A 190 -16.60 -22.77 2.39
N GLN A 191 -17.79 -23.20 2.82
CA GLN A 191 -18.28 -22.91 4.16
C GLN A 191 -17.40 -23.52 5.26
N ALA A 192 -16.96 -24.78 5.11
CA ALA A 192 -16.08 -25.42 6.09
C ALA A 192 -14.73 -24.72 6.18
N PHE A 193 -14.15 -24.30 5.05
CA PHE A 193 -12.92 -23.54 5.02
C PHE A 193 -13.08 -22.14 5.65
N LEU A 194 -14.19 -21.46 5.36
CA LEU A 194 -14.48 -20.17 5.96
C LEU A 194 -14.64 -20.28 7.49
N ASP A 195 -15.32 -21.32 7.98
CA ASP A 195 -15.47 -21.57 9.41
C ASP A 195 -14.11 -21.83 10.08
N GLU A 196 -13.18 -22.55 9.41
CA GLU A 196 -11.80 -22.73 9.87
C GLU A 196 -11.07 -21.38 9.98
N MET A 197 -11.21 -20.50 8.99
CA MET A 197 -10.60 -19.15 9.01
C MET A 197 -11.21 -18.28 10.11
N ILE A 198 -12.49 -18.39 10.37
CA ILE A 198 -13.15 -17.71 11.50
C ILE A 198 -12.62 -18.21 12.85
N ASP A 199 -12.45 -19.52 13.01
CA ASP A 199 -11.91 -20.12 14.23
C ASP A 199 -10.45 -19.67 14.51
N MET A 200 -9.72 -19.24 13.48
CA MET A 200 -8.36 -18.72 13.61
C MET A 200 -8.29 -17.26 14.10
N LEU A 201 -9.35 -16.49 13.96
CA LEU A 201 -9.34 -15.03 14.24
C LEU A 201 -8.77 -14.67 15.62
N PRO A 202 -9.12 -15.36 16.73
CA PRO A 202 -8.57 -15.00 18.04
C PRO A 202 -7.05 -15.18 18.14
N GLU A 203 -6.46 -16.13 17.42
CA GLU A 203 -5.02 -16.35 17.40
C GLU A 203 -4.33 -15.36 16.44
N ALA A 204 -4.90 -15.16 15.25
CA ALA A 204 -4.41 -14.19 14.27
C ALA A 204 -4.38 -12.76 14.84
N LYS A 205 -5.32 -12.42 15.75
CA LYS A 205 -5.38 -11.11 16.42
C LYS A 205 -4.12 -10.79 17.22
N GLN A 206 -3.35 -11.79 17.64
CA GLN A 206 -2.08 -11.57 18.34
C GLN A 206 -0.99 -11.02 17.42
N TYR A 207 -1.15 -11.13 16.10
CA TYR A 207 -0.15 -10.80 15.08
C TYR A 207 -0.64 -9.80 14.04
N ALA A 208 -1.94 -9.52 13.99
CA ALA A 208 -2.53 -8.70 12.93
C ALA A 208 -3.44 -7.59 13.47
N ASP A 209 -3.43 -6.46 12.80
CA ASP A 209 -4.25 -5.28 13.05
C ASP A 209 -5.64 -5.43 12.42
N PHE A 210 -5.66 -5.97 11.19
CA PHE A 210 -6.85 -6.09 10.34
C PHE A 210 -7.14 -7.54 9.97
N ALA A 211 -8.41 -7.79 9.63
CA ALA A 211 -8.85 -9.00 8.95
C ALA A 211 -9.47 -8.61 7.59
N ASP A 212 -9.18 -9.41 6.57
CA ASP A 212 -9.54 -9.16 5.18
C ASP A 212 -10.09 -10.44 4.53
N ILE A 213 -10.92 -10.31 3.53
CA ILE A 213 -11.52 -11.40 2.77
C ILE A 213 -11.62 -11.06 1.29
N PHE A 214 -11.44 -12.04 0.41
CA PHE A 214 -11.63 -11.89 -1.03
C PHE A 214 -13.07 -12.22 -1.44
N CYS A 215 -13.90 -11.18 -1.55
CA CYS A 215 -15.28 -11.26 -2.00
C CYS A 215 -15.33 -11.18 -3.52
N GLU A 216 -15.41 -12.32 -4.20
CA GLU A 216 -15.38 -12.40 -5.66
C GLU A 216 -16.11 -13.64 -6.18
N THR A 217 -16.62 -13.59 -7.42
CA THR A 217 -17.21 -14.74 -8.10
C THR A 217 -16.26 -15.94 -8.10
N GLY A 218 -16.73 -17.05 -7.58
CA GLY A 218 -15.96 -18.30 -7.50
C GLY A 218 -15.01 -18.37 -6.31
N VAL A 219 -15.00 -17.38 -5.41
CA VAL A 219 -14.26 -17.41 -4.15
C VAL A 219 -15.24 -17.30 -2.99
N PHE A 220 -15.51 -16.12 -2.43
CA PHE A 220 -16.50 -15.94 -1.37
C PHE A 220 -17.62 -14.99 -1.81
N THR A 221 -18.87 -15.38 -1.49
CA THR A 221 -20.05 -14.59 -1.74
C THR A 221 -20.18 -13.39 -0.80
N ILE A 222 -21.13 -12.51 -1.07
CA ILE A 222 -21.46 -11.38 -0.18
C ILE A 222 -21.88 -11.89 1.22
N GLU A 223 -22.71 -12.93 1.29
CA GLU A 223 -23.20 -13.49 2.55
C GLU A 223 -22.05 -14.13 3.36
N GLU A 224 -21.17 -14.88 2.70
CA GLU A 224 -19.99 -15.47 3.32
C GLU A 224 -19.02 -14.40 3.81
N SER A 225 -18.78 -13.37 2.98
CA SER A 225 -17.92 -12.25 3.32
C SER A 225 -18.45 -11.45 4.50
N LYS A 226 -19.76 -11.18 4.52
CA LYS A 226 -20.42 -10.51 5.65
C LYS A 226 -20.26 -11.30 6.95
N LYS A 227 -20.53 -12.62 6.91
CA LYS A 227 -20.36 -13.52 8.07
C LYS A 227 -18.94 -13.44 8.63
N TYR A 228 -17.93 -13.49 7.75
CA TYR A 228 -16.53 -13.38 8.15
C TYR A 228 -16.20 -12.02 8.78
N MET A 229 -16.62 -10.92 8.14
CA MET A 229 -16.36 -9.57 8.64
C MET A 229 -17.02 -9.33 10.00
N GLU A 230 -18.24 -9.80 10.20
CA GLU A 230 -18.94 -9.74 11.51
C GLU A 230 -18.15 -10.51 12.58
N ALA A 231 -17.73 -11.74 12.29
CA ALA A 231 -16.92 -12.55 13.21
C ALA A 231 -15.55 -11.90 13.50
N ALA A 232 -14.93 -11.28 12.51
CA ALA A 232 -13.68 -10.57 12.68
C ALA A 232 -13.83 -9.33 13.58
N LYS A 233 -14.92 -8.58 13.45
CA LYS A 233 -15.25 -7.46 14.36
C LYS A 233 -15.49 -7.95 15.79
N GLU A 234 -16.19 -9.06 15.98
CA GLU A 234 -16.38 -9.70 17.29
C GLU A 234 -15.05 -10.14 17.92
N ALA A 235 -14.08 -10.57 17.10
CA ALA A 235 -12.72 -10.87 17.53
C ALA A 235 -11.84 -9.62 17.76
N GLY A 236 -12.39 -8.42 17.58
CA GLY A 236 -11.71 -7.14 17.84
C GLY A 236 -10.87 -6.61 16.67
N PHE A 237 -11.06 -7.10 15.46
CA PHE A 237 -10.42 -6.55 14.26
C PHE A 237 -11.20 -5.34 13.71
N ARG A 238 -10.48 -4.41 13.09
CA ARG A 238 -11.03 -3.61 12.01
C ARG A 238 -10.97 -4.45 10.72
N VAL A 239 -11.95 -4.29 9.85
CA VAL A 239 -12.10 -5.14 8.67
C VAL A 239 -11.75 -4.41 7.39
N LYS A 240 -11.26 -5.19 6.41
CA LYS A 240 -10.97 -4.78 5.03
C LYS A 240 -11.60 -5.81 4.09
N ILE A 241 -11.64 -5.52 2.81
CA ILE A 241 -12.18 -6.45 1.81
C ILE A 241 -11.51 -6.23 0.45
N HIS A 242 -11.08 -7.31 -0.22
CA HIS A 242 -10.87 -7.34 -1.66
C HIS A 242 -12.22 -7.48 -2.32
N ALA A 243 -12.61 -6.55 -3.17
CA ALA A 243 -13.98 -6.47 -3.65
C ALA A 243 -14.07 -6.01 -5.10
N ASP A 244 -15.06 -6.55 -5.83
CA ASP A 244 -15.43 -6.10 -7.17
C ASP A 244 -14.21 -5.97 -8.12
N GLU A 245 -13.23 -6.89 -8.02
CA GLU A 245 -12.04 -6.89 -8.87
C GLU A 245 -12.36 -7.38 -10.28
N ILE A 246 -13.24 -8.38 -10.39
CA ILE A 246 -13.61 -9.03 -11.64
C ILE A 246 -15.08 -8.77 -11.94
N ASP A 247 -15.97 -9.07 -11.01
CA ASP A 247 -17.42 -8.98 -11.16
C ASP A 247 -18.05 -8.02 -10.15
N PRO A 248 -19.12 -7.31 -10.53
CA PRO A 248 -19.82 -6.35 -9.66
C PRO A 248 -20.76 -7.08 -8.68
N LEU A 249 -20.19 -7.69 -7.65
CA LEU A 249 -20.98 -8.43 -6.65
C LEU A 249 -21.65 -7.55 -5.60
N GLY A 250 -21.21 -6.30 -5.45
CA GLY A 250 -21.64 -5.40 -4.37
C GLY A 250 -20.72 -5.45 -3.15
N GLY A 251 -19.46 -5.80 -3.37
CA GLY A 251 -18.45 -5.85 -2.32
C GLY A 251 -18.12 -4.47 -1.75
N LEU A 252 -18.16 -3.42 -2.56
CA LEU A 252 -18.01 -2.04 -2.08
C LEU A 252 -19.18 -1.63 -1.17
N GLU A 253 -20.41 -1.98 -1.54
CA GLU A 253 -21.60 -1.74 -0.72
C GLU A 253 -21.49 -2.46 0.63
N LEU A 254 -21.07 -3.73 0.62
CA LEU A 254 -20.84 -4.51 1.83
C LEU A 254 -19.75 -3.84 2.71
N ALA A 255 -18.64 -3.42 2.11
CA ALA A 255 -17.57 -2.73 2.85
C ALA A 255 -18.09 -1.50 3.61
N ILE A 256 -18.91 -0.71 2.95
CA ILE A 256 -19.51 0.50 3.54
C ILE A 256 -20.51 0.13 4.65
N ASP A 257 -21.39 -0.85 4.39
CA ASP A 257 -22.41 -1.27 5.35
C ASP A 257 -21.79 -1.92 6.61
N GLU A 258 -20.59 -2.49 6.49
CA GLU A 258 -19.83 -3.10 7.59
C GLU A 258 -18.77 -2.19 8.21
N ASP A 259 -18.74 -0.88 7.84
CA ASP A 259 -17.76 0.10 8.32
C ASP A 259 -16.30 -0.38 8.13
N ALA A 260 -16.01 -1.03 6.99
CA ALA A 260 -14.66 -1.44 6.64
C ALA A 260 -13.75 -0.22 6.51
N ILE A 261 -12.49 -0.35 6.98
CA ILE A 261 -11.52 0.74 6.86
C ILE A 261 -11.16 0.99 5.40
N SER A 262 -11.08 -0.08 4.60
CA SER A 262 -10.90 0.03 3.16
C SER A 262 -11.65 -1.06 2.40
N ALA A 263 -11.94 -0.76 1.14
CA ALA A 263 -12.34 -1.72 0.12
C ALA A 263 -11.34 -1.60 -1.04
N ASP A 264 -10.74 -2.71 -1.42
CA ASP A 264 -9.58 -2.73 -2.27
C ASP A 264 -9.93 -3.32 -3.66
N HIS A 265 -9.26 -2.89 -4.75
CA HIS A 265 -9.47 -3.16 -6.18
C HIS A 265 -10.59 -2.34 -6.83
N LEU A 266 -11.83 -2.68 -6.67
CA LEU A 266 -13.04 -1.94 -7.09
C LEU A 266 -13.13 -1.66 -8.60
N VAL A 267 -12.51 -2.51 -9.44
CA VAL A 267 -12.50 -2.35 -10.91
C VAL A 267 -13.91 -2.44 -11.49
N ALA A 268 -14.75 -3.34 -10.93
CA ALA A 268 -16.12 -3.60 -11.37
C ALA A 268 -17.18 -2.97 -10.45
N SER A 269 -16.81 -2.10 -9.51
CA SER A 269 -17.75 -1.51 -8.55
C SER A 269 -18.94 -0.83 -9.21
N SER A 270 -20.12 -0.97 -8.59
CA SER A 270 -21.38 -0.43 -9.10
C SER A 270 -21.49 1.09 -8.94
N GLU A 271 -22.38 1.72 -9.70
CA GLU A 271 -22.70 3.14 -9.50
C GLU A 271 -23.32 3.40 -8.12
N GLU A 272 -24.11 2.46 -7.59
CA GLU A 272 -24.70 2.56 -6.25
C GLU A 272 -23.60 2.55 -5.17
N GLY A 273 -22.65 1.63 -5.26
CA GLY A 273 -21.50 1.58 -4.34
C GLY A 273 -20.69 2.87 -4.35
N LYS A 274 -20.39 3.42 -5.54
CA LYS A 274 -19.69 4.70 -5.67
C LYS A 274 -20.46 5.85 -5.02
N GLN A 275 -21.78 5.90 -5.16
CA GLN A 275 -22.63 6.93 -4.52
C GLN A 275 -22.67 6.78 -2.99
N LYS A 276 -22.65 5.55 -2.46
CA LYS A 276 -22.61 5.29 -1.02
C LYS A 276 -21.34 5.81 -0.36
N LEU A 277 -20.20 5.89 -1.07
CA LEU A 277 -18.95 6.45 -0.56
C LEU A 277 -19.09 7.87 -0.01
N ASN A 278 -20.05 8.67 -0.53
CA ASN A 278 -20.29 10.03 -0.02
C ASN A 278 -20.54 10.08 1.50
N ASN A 279 -21.18 9.07 2.05
CA ASN A 279 -21.57 9.00 3.46
C ASN A 279 -20.70 8.03 4.29
N SER A 280 -19.56 7.60 3.77
CA SER A 280 -18.66 6.66 4.42
C SER A 280 -17.25 7.24 4.51
N ASP A 281 -16.49 6.81 5.52
CA ASP A 281 -15.05 7.04 5.63
C ASP A 281 -14.23 5.81 5.17
N THR A 282 -14.89 4.78 4.62
CA THR A 282 -14.22 3.67 3.94
C THR A 282 -13.37 4.20 2.79
N VAL A 283 -12.10 3.85 2.77
CA VAL A 283 -11.18 4.27 1.71
C VAL A 283 -11.22 3.25 0.57
N ALA A 284 -11.49 3.73 -0.64
CA ALA A 284 -11.37 2.93 -1.86
C ALA A 284 -9.87 2.83 -2.23
N VAL A 285 -9.23 1.69 -2.01
CA VAL A 285 -7.83 1.47 -2.36
C VAL A 285 -7.75 0.95 -3.79
N ILE A 286 -7.26 1.80 -4.69
CA ILE A 286 -7.19 1.52 -6.12
C ILE A 286 -5.80 0.98 -6.46
N LEU A 287 -5.77 -0.10 -7.24
CA LEU A 287 -4.59 -0.90 -7.54
C LEU A 287 -4.28 -0.92 -9.05
N PRO A 288 -3.91 0.22 -9.65
CA PRO A 288 -3.76 0.32 -11.10
C PRO A 288 -2.58 -0.48 -11.64
N GLY A 289 -1.60 -0.81 -10.79
CA GLY A 289 -0.47 -1.67 -11.13
C GLY A 289 -0.93 -3.09 -11.49
N THR A 290 -1.89 -3.64 -10.78
CA THR A 290 -2.49 -4.95 -11.02
C THR A 290 -3.22 -5.00 -12.36
N THR A 291 -4.09 -4.02 -12.61
CA THR A 291 -4.80 -3.89 -13.90
C THR A 291 -3.81 -3.80 -15.07
N PHE A 292 -2.76 -2.98 -14.92
CA PHE A 292 -1.71 -2.82 -15.92
C PHE A 292 -0.94 -4.12 -16.18
N TYR A 293 -0.46 -4.78 -15.12
CA TYR A 293 0.34 -6.00 -15.22
C TYR A 293 -0.45 -7.17 -15.83
N LEU A 294 -1.75 -7.25 -15.54
CA LEU A 294 -2.65 -8.24 -16.13
C LEU A 294 -3.04 -7.91 -17.58
N GLY A 295 -2.61 -6.77 -18.13
CA GLY A 295 -2.93 -6.36 -19.50
C GLY A 295 -4.42 -6.05 -19.72
N LYS A 296 -5.15 -5.70 -18.66
CA LYS A 296 -6.57 -5.33 -18.74
C LYS A 296 -6.72 -3.88 -19.16
N GLU A 297 -7.78 -3.58 -19.91
CA GLU A 297 -8.09 -2.22 -20.36
C GLU A 297 -8.99 -1.46 -19.38
N GLN A 298 -9.84 -2.17 -18.64
CA GLN A 298 -10.75 -1.58 -17.66
C GLN A 298 -10.03 -1.37 -16.33
N TYR A 299 -9.93 -0.12 -15.92
CA TYR A 299 -9.42 0.31 -14.62
C TYR A 299 -10.59 0.66 -13.70
N ALA A 300 -10.35 0.67 -12.39
CA ALA A 300 -11.33 1.18 -11.44
C ALA A 300 -11.66 2.65 -11.74
N ASP A 301 -12.93 3.01 -11.60
CA ASP A 301 -13.44 4.37 -11.86
C ASP A 301 -13.14 5.31 -10.69
N ALA A 302 -11.84 5.55 -10.44
CA ALA A 302 -11.39 6.43 -9.37
C ALA A 302 -11.94 7.86 -9.52
N ARG A 303 -12.07 8.37 -10.76
CA ARG A 303 -12.67 9.68 -11.01
C ARG A 303 -14.12 9.73 -10.56
N GLY A 304 -14.94 8.73 -10.94
CA GLY A 304 -16.32 8.63 -10.49
C GLY A 304 -16.45 8.50 -8.97
N MET A 305 -15.53 7.80 -8.30
CA MET A 305 -15.53 7.72 -6.83
C MET A 305 -15.28 9.08 -6.19
N ILE A 306 -14.28 9.85 -6.67
CA ILE A 306 -14.00 11.21 -6.18
C ILE A 306 -15.15 12.15 -6.47
N ASP A 307 -15.74 12.11 -7.67
CA ASP A 307 -16.87 12.97 -8.06
C ASP A 307 -18.12 12.68 -7.21
N ASN A 308 -18.26 11.46 -6.69
CA ASN A 308 -19.25 11.07 -5.69
C ASN A 308 -18.79 11.34 -4.24
N ASN A 309 -17.81 12.22 -4.02
CA ASN A 309 -17.29 12.60 -2.71
C ASN A 309 -16.76 11.42 -1.89
N GLY A 310 -16.22 10.40 -2.55
CA GLY A 310 -15.52 9.28 -1.92
C GLY A 310 -14.06 9.61 -1.59
N ALA A 311 -13.49 8.83 -0.69
CA ALA A 311 -12.06 8.82 -0.39
C ALA A 311 -11.38 7.73 -1.20
N ILE A 312 -10.27 8.04 -1.86
CA ILE A 312 -9.44 7.03 -2.52
C ILE A 312 -8.01 7.03 -1.98
N ALA A 313 -7.37 5.88 -2.04
CA ALA A 313 -5.93 5.70 -1.92
C ALA A 313 -5.40 4.89 -3.11
N ILE A 314 -4.09 4.92 -3.32
CA ILE A 314 -3.40 4.17 -4.37
C ILE A 314 -2.32 3.33 -3.70
N ALA A 315 -2.22 2.06 -4.10
CA ALA A 315 -1.22 1.12 -3.61
C ALA A 315 -0.72 0.21 -4.75
N THR A 316 0.34 -0.55 -4.48
CA THR A 316 0.95 -1.41 -5.51
C THR A 316 0.20 -2.71 -5.72
N ASP A 317 -0.40 -3.28 -4.68
CA ASP A 317 -0.80 -4.69 -4.66
C ASP A 317 0.41 -5.61 -4.95
N PHE A 318 1.58 -5.29 -4.40
CA PHE A 318 2.76 -6.11 -4.63
C PHE A 318 2.51 -7.57 -4.24
N ASN A 319 2.53 -8.44 -5.24
CA ASN A 319 2.30 -9.88 -5.10
C ASN A 319 2.94 -10.66 -6.27
N PRO A 320 3.15 -11.98 -6.17
CA PRO A 320 3.85 -12.74 -7.21
C PRO A 320 3.02 -13.01 -8.46
N GLY A 321 1.72 -12.74 -8.47
CA GLY A 321 0.81 -13.17 -9.55
C GLY A 321 0.27 -12.08 -10.45
N SER A 322 -0.15 -10.98 -9.86
CA SER A 322 -0.89 -9.93 -10.54
C SER A 322 -0.23 -8.55 -10.50
N CYS A 323 0.76 -8.34 -9.61
CA CYS A 323 1.57 -7.11 -9.62
C CYS A 323 2.93 -7.35 -8.95
N VAL A 324 3.95 -7.61 -9.74
CA VAL A 324 5.29 -7.96 -9.21
C VAL A 324 6.17 -6.74 -8.93
N THR A 325 5.66 -5.52 -9.09
CA THR A 325 6.40 -4.30 -8.76
C THR A 325 6.07 -3.82 -7.35
N ASN A 326 7.10 -3.48 -6.60
CA ASN A 326 7.01 -2.78 -5.31
C ASN A 326 7.45 -1.30 -5.44
N ASN A 327 7.49 -0.77 -6.67
CA ASN A 327 7.82 0.61 -6.97
C ASN A 327 6.54 1.45 -7.00
N LEU A 328 6.18 2.06 -5.87
CA LEU A 328 4.98 2.90 -5.77
C LEU A 328 5.06 4.13 -6.67
N GLN A 329 6.26 4.68 -6.97
CA GLN A 329 6.42 5.79 -7.92
C GLN A 329 5.96 5.39 -9.33
N LEU A 330 6.25 4.15 -9.77
CA LEU A 330 5.74 3.64 -11.06
C LEU A 330 4.21 3.53 -11.03
N VAL A 331 3.64 3.06 -9.93
CA VAL A 331 2.18 2.94 -9.78
C VAL A 331 1.50 4.32 -9.78
N MET A 332 2.12 5.34 -9.15
CA MET A 332 1.67 6.74 -9.24
C MET A 332 1.62 7.22 -10.69
N SER A 333 2.64 6.90 -11.49
CA SER A 333 2.67 7.26 -12.92
C SER A 333 1.59 6.55 -13.73
N ILE A 334 1.35 5.26 -13.46
CA ILE A 334 0.24 4.51 -14.08
C ILE A 334 -1.11 5.15 -13.71
N ALA A 335 -1.30 5.52 -12.44
CA ALA A 335 -2.50 6.22 -11.98
C ALA A 335 -2.73 7.54 -12.71
N SER A 336 -1.68 8.36 -12.86
CA SER A 336 -1.72 9.61 -13.61
C SER A 336 -2.18 9.41 -15.07
N LEU A 337 -1.71 8.35 -15.72
CA LEU A 337 -2.01 8.07 -17.12
C LEU A 337 -3.38 7.41 -17.33
N LYS A 338 -3.90 6.66 -16.35
CA LYS A 338 -5.04 5.77 -16.53
C LYS A 338 -6.29 6.15 -15.74
N LEU A 339 -6.15 6.84 -14.60
CA LEU A 339 -7.28 7.07 -13.69
C LEU A 339 -7.88 8.48 -13.78
N LYS A 340 -7.38 9.35 -14.64
CA LYS A 340 -7.82 10.75 -14.81
C LYS A 340 -7.74 11.55 -13.51
N LEU A 341 -6.70 11.32 -12.72
CA LEU A 341 -6.43 11.99 -11.46
C LEU A 341 -5.46 13.15 -11.67
N THR A 342 -5.60 14.20 -10.86
CA THR A 342 -4.60 15.28 -10.80
C THR A 342 -3.36 14.82 -10.03
N SER A 343 -2.26 15.54 -10.19
CA SER A 343 -1.04 15.27 -9.41
C SER A 343 -1.29 15.40 -7.90
N ASN A 344 -2.08 16.39 -7.47
CA ASN A 344 -2.44 16.60 -6.07
C ASN A 344 -3.22 15.40 -5.51
N GLU A 345 -4.22 14.92 -6.26
CA GLU A 345 -5.02 13.75 -5.87
C GLU A 345 -4.16 12.51 -5.70
N ILE A 346 -3.19 12.28 -6.59
CA ILE A 346 -2.28 11.14 -6.52
C ILE A 346 -1.36 11.25 -5.31
N TRP A 347 -0.77 12.42 -5.05
CA TRP A 347 0.10 12.62 -3.89
C TRP A 347 -0.65 12.40 -2.57
N ASN A 348 -1.86 12.95 -2.43
CA ASN A 348 -2.69 12.69 -1.26
C ASN A 348 -3.12 11.22 -1.14
N ALA A 349 -3.37 10.54 -2.28
CA ALA A 349 -3.76 9.13 -2.32
C ALA A 349 -2.63 8.15 -1.92
N VAL A 350 -1.35 8.55 -2.04
CA VAL A 350 -0.20 7.71 -1.64
C VAL A 350 0.47 8.19 -0.34
N THR A 351 -0.12 9.17 0.32
CA THR A 351 0.34 9.71 1.61
C THR A 351 -0.79 9.65 2.64
N VAL A 352 -1.53 10.72 2.85
CA VAL A 352 -2.52 10.83 3.92
C VAL A 352 -3.68 9.85 3.77
N ASN A 353 -4.22 9.65 2.57
CA ASN A 353 -5.33 8.72 2.39
C ASN A 353 -4.87 7.25 2.45
N ALA A 354 -3.68 6.93 1.93
CA ALA A 354 -3.09 5.61 2.12
C ALA A 354 -2.86 5.30 3.60
N ALA A 355 -2.41 6.29 4.38
CA ALA A 355 -2.28 6.16 5.83
C ALA A 355 -3.64 5.89 6.51
N LYS A 356 -4.70 6.61 6.13
CA LYS A 356 -6.04 6.37 6.68
C LYS A 356 -6.61 5.01 6.30
N ALA A 357 -6.29 4.48 5.11
CA ALA A 357 -6.68 3.13 4.69
C ALA A 357 -6.07 2.01 5.56
N ILE A 358 -5.03 2.32 6.33
CA ILE A 358 -4.33 1.38 7.22
C ILE A 358 -4.25 1.85 8.67
N ASP A 359 -5.10 2.78 9.08
CA ASP A 359 -5.13 3.30 10.45
C ASP A 359 -3.75 3.79 10.96
N SER A 360 -3.10 4.61 10.16
CA SER A 360 -1.80 5.22 10.44
C SER A 360 -1.91 6.74 10.44
N GLU A 361 -1.06 7.39 11.23
CA GLU A 361 -0.88 8.85 11.23
C GLU A 361 0.29 9.31 10.33
N ALA A 362 0.82 8.42 9.51
CA ALA A 362 1.86 8.74 8.52
C ALA A 362 1.35 9.64 7.38
N GLY A 363 2.22 9.99 6.47
CA GLY A 363 1.88 10.73 5.24
C GLY A 363 1.90 12.26 5.38
N THR A 364 2.33 12.78 6.54
CA THR A 364 2.54 14.21 6.77
C THR A 364 3.91 14.49 7.42
N ILE A 365 4.38 15.73 7.34
CA ILE A 365 5.58 16.24 8.00
C ILE A 365 5.29 17.58 8.66
N ASN A 366 4.14 17.69 9.32
CA ASN A 366 3.79 18.86 10.12
C ASN A 366 4.56 18.86 11.44
N LYS A 367 4.54 19.98 12.14
CA LYS A 367 5.13 20.07 13.47
C LYS A 367 4.52 19.03 14.42
N GLY A 368 5.36 18.21 15.00
CA GLY A 368 4.98 17.10 15.90
C GLY A 368 4.99 15.71 15.24
N ASP A 369 5.01 15.65 13.91
CA ASP A 369 5.04 14.37 13.18
C ASP A 369 6.44 13.71 13.27
N ARG A 370 6.50 12.42 13.02
CA ARG A 370 7.76 11.70 12.82
C ARG A 370 8.48 12.26 11.59
N ALA A 371 9.80 12.39 11.70
CA ALA A 371 10.64 12.92 10.62
C ALA A 371 10.92 11.82 9.57
N ASN A 372 9.87 11.37 8.87
CA ASN A 372 9.91 10.44 7.75
C ASN A 372 9.76 11.24 6.44
N ILE A 373 10.89 11.54 5.81
CA ILE A 373 11.01 12.55 4.75
C ILE A 373 11.70 11.94 3.54
N VAL A 374 11.30 12.34 2.35
CA VAL A 374 12.00 12.01 1.10
C VAL A 374 12.41 13.28 0.38
N LEU A 375 13.67 13.33 -0.02
CA LEU A 375 14.18 14.31 -0.98
C LEU A 375 14.18 13.64 -2.34
N TRP A 376 13.58 14.31 -3.32
CA TRP A 376 13.42 13.81 -4.68
C TRP A 376 14.29 14.59 -5.64
N ASP A 377 15.06 13.88 -6.47
CA ASP A 377 15.80 14.49 -7.59
C ASP A 377 14.83 14.77 -8.76
N ALA A 378 14.14 15.88 -8.63
CA ALA A 378 13.12 16.30 -9.58
C ALA A 378 12.96 17.83 -9.58
N PRO A 379 12.68 18.46 -10.74
CA PRO A 379 12.49 19.90 -10.82
C PRO A 379 11.21 20.41 -10.13
N ASN A 380 10.21 19.54 -10.00
CA ASN A 380 8.93 19.76 -9.29
C ASN A 380 8.26 18.41 -9.03
N TYR A 381 7.21 18.39 -8.21
CA TYR A 381 6.51 17.15 -7.81
C TYR A 381 5.75 16.46 -8.96
N GLU A 382 5.35 17.17 -9.99
CA GLU A 382 4.70 16.59 -11.17
C GLU A 382 5.68 15.78 -12.02
N TYR A 383 6.96 16.16 -12.03
CA TYR A 383 8.00 15.47 -12.79
C TYR A 383 8.15 14.00 -12.36
N ILE A 384 7.95 13.70 -11.08
CA ILE A 384 8.03 12.35 -10.53
C ILE A 384 6.99 11.43 -11.19
N LEU A 385 5.79 11.96 -11.44
CA LEU A 385 4.72 11.23 -12.13
C LEU A 385 4.97 11.13 -13.65
N TYR A 386 5.59 12.17 -14.23
CA TYR A 386 5.85 12.26 -15.66
C TYR A 386 7.02 11.37 -16.11
N HIS A 387 8.14 11.41 -15.39
CA HIS A 387 9.37 10.67 -15.73
C HIS A 387 9.35 9.29 -15.09
N PHE A 388 8.46 8.44 -15.61
CA PHE A 388 8.12 7.15 -15.03
C PHE A 388 9.21 6.08 -15.19
N GLY A 389 9.19 5.10 -14.27
CA GLY A 389 10.07 3.93 -14.32
C GLY A 389 11.48 4.19 -13.75
N ILE A 390 11.74 5.39 -13.25
CA ILE A 390 12.98 5.80 -12.58
C ILE A 390 12.70 5.97 -11.08
N ASN A 391 13.70 5.64 -10.26
CA ASN A 391 13.65 6.00 -8.85
C ASN A 391 14.15 7.44 -8.70
N HIS A 392 13.27 8.36 -8.30
CA HIS A 392 13.57 9.76 -8.07
C HIS A 392 14.00 10.07 -6.63
N ALA A 393 13.97 9.09 -5.72
CA ALA A 393 14.43 9.32 -4.35
C ALA A 393 15.96 9.55 -4.34
N ASP A 394 16.36 10.77 -3.98
CA ASP A 394 17.76 11.16 -3.76
C ASP A 394 18.20 10.78 -2.36
N LYS A 395 17.42 11.15 -1.34
CA LYS A 395 17.63 10.76 0.05
C LYS A 395 16.32 10.33 0.69
N VAL A 396 16.40 9.28 1.52
CA VAL A 396 15.30 8.89 2.38
C VAL A 396 15.72 9.05 3.83
N ILE A 397 14.94 9.79 4.58
CA ILE A 397 15.17 10.12 5.99
C ILE A 397 14.07 9.46 6.81
N LYS A 398 14.48 8.62 7.76
CA LYS A 398 13.59 7.92 8.68
C LYS A 398 13.94 8.33 10.11
N ASP A 399 12.93 8.77 10.87
CA ASP A 399 13.12 9.26 12.24
C ASP A 399 14.27 10.30 12.33
N GLY A 400 14.36 11.18 11.32
CA GLY A 400 15.38 12.22 11.24
C GLY A 400 16.79 11.75 10.85
N ARG A 401 16.97 10.49 10.44
CA ARG A 401 18.27 9.94 10.01
C ARG A 401 18.22 9.52 8.56
N ILE A 402 19.26 9.88 7.80
CA ILE A 402 19.41 9.41 6.42
C ILE A 402 19.63 7.89 6.43
N ILE A 403 18.73 7.15 5.79
CA ILE A 403 18.81 5.69 5.64
C ILE A 403 19.13 5.26 4.20
N PHE A 404 18.92 6.14 3.24
CA PHE A 404 19.29 5.95 1.84
C PHE A 404 19.82 7.27 1.28
N ASP A 405 20.92 7.21 0.51
CA ASP A 405 21.54 8.33 -0.19
C ASP A 405 22.01 7.83 -1.56
N ASN A 406 21.38 8.32 -2.62
CA ASN A 406 21.65 7.91 -3.99
C ASN A 406 23.07 8.27 -4.43
N ALA A 407 23.61 9.40 -3.98
CA ALA A 407 24.97 9.82 -4.30
C ALA A 407 26.04 8.83 -3.83
N ILE A 408 25.75 8.06 -2.75
CA ILE A 408 26.66 7.03 -2.25
C ILE A 408 26.53 5.76 -3.10
N SER A 409 25.32 5.44 -3.59
CA SER A 409 25.07 4.27 -4.43
C SER A 409 25.66 4.40 -5.83
N ASP A 410 25.72 5.61 -6.38
CA ASP A 410 26.26 5.90 -7.73
C ASP A 410 27.80 5.96 -7.77
N SER A 411 28.47 6.08 -6.62
CA SER A 411 29.94 6.18 -6.53
C SER A 411 30.69 4.92 -7.00
N THR A 412 30.01 3.85 -7.37
CA THR A 412 30.60 2.61 -7.88
C THR A 412 30.67 2.53 -9.41
N ILE A 413 30.07 3.48 -10.15
CA ILE A 413 30.21 3.55 -11.60
C ILE A 413 31.44 4.41 -11.93
N ASN A 414 32.60 3.78 -12.06
CA ASN A 414 33.80 4.39 -12.67
C ASN A 414 33.61 4.33 -14.20
N VAL A 415 33.30 5.46 -14.83
CA VAL A 415 33.31 5.64 -16.29
C VAL A 415 34.72 5.79 -16.77
#